data_30a5750b112a1cc2d2cf54dad94114d1
#
_entry.id   30a5750b112a1cc2d2cf54dad94114d1
#
_cell.length_a   1.000
_cell.length_b   1.000
_cell.length_c   1.000
_cell.angle_alpha   90.00
_cell.angle_beta   90.00
_cell.angle_gamma   90.00
#
_symmetry.space_group_name_H-M   'P 1'
#
loop_
_entity.id
_entity.type
_entity.pdbx_description
1 polymer ?
#
loop_
_entity_poly.entity_id
_entity_poly.type
_entity_poly.pdbx_seq_one_letter_code
_entity_poly.pdbx_strand_id
1 'polypeptide(L)'
;MQAIRPTGVENLLGEEELIVSKTDLKGRITYANDVFIRMAKFPWKQLMGAPHSLIRHPEMPRCVFKLLWDTLQAKQEIFAYVVNLAGDGSHYWVFAHVTPTFDDRGNIIGYHSNRRRPDPAPVEKINPIYKALCAEEARHANAKEGMRASLDMMVGLLKQNGVGYDEFVLSL
;
A
#
# COMPACT_ATOMS: atom_id res chain seq x y z
N MET A 1 -0.80 1.29 21.75
CA MET A 1 -1.55 0.15 21.16
C MET A 1 -0.61 -1.03 21.08
N GLN A 2 -1.05 -2.21 21.49
CA GLN A 2 -0.25 -3.43 21.35
C GLN A 2 -0.09 -3.75 19.86
N ALA A 3 1.11 -4.19 19.43
CA ALA A 3 1.35 -4.52 18.03
C ALA A 3 0.46 -5.71 17.61
N ILE A 4 -0.30 -5.53 16.54
CA ILE A 4 -1.15 -6.59 15.98
C ILE A 4 -0.24 -7.63 15.33
N ARG A 5 -0.43 -8.89 15.69
CA ARG A 5 0.32 -10.00 15.09
C ARG A 5 -0.45 -10.59 13.93
N PRO A 6 0.16 -10.77 12.74
CA PRO A 6 -0.47 -11.47 11.64
C PRO A 6 -0.86 -12.91 12.03
N THR A 7 -2.07 -13.31 11.66
CA THR A 7 -2.59 -14.67 11.90
C THR A 7 -2.39 -15.59 10.69
N GLY A 8 -2.04 -15.03 9.54
CA GLY A 8 -1.99 -15.76 8.27
C GLY A 8 -3.37 -16.02 7.62
N VAL A 9 -4.46 -15.60 8.28
CA VAL A 9 -5.81 -15.74 7.73
C VAL A 9 -6.07 -14.63 6.72
N GLU A 10 -6.46 -14.99 5.51
CA GLU A 10 -6.85 -14.04 4.47
C GLU A 10 -8.36 -13.76 4.51
N ASN A 11 -8.73 -12.49 4.45
CA ASN A 11 -10.09 -12.03 4.19
C ASN A 11 -10.20 -11.61 2.73
N LEU A 12 -11.14 -12.17 2.00
CA LEU A 12 -11.36 -11.79 0.61
C LEU A 12 -12.30 -10.57 0.54
N LEU A 13 -11.87 -9.54 -0.17
CA LEU A 13 -12.74 -8.46 -0.61
C LEU A 13 -13.69 -9.00 -1.69
N GLY A 14 -14.95 -8.61 -1.66
CA GLY A 14 -15.90 -8.99 -2.71
C GLY A 14 -15.48 -8.42 -4.08
N GLU A 15 -15.82 -9.13 -5.15
CA GLU A 15 -15.43 -8.75 -6.53
C GLU A 15 -15.98 -7.38 -6.95
N GLU A 16 -17.22 -7.09 -6.55
CA GLU A 16 -17.91 -5.82 -6.84
C GLU A 16 -17.70 -4.76 -5.74
N GLU A 17 -16.90 -5.07 -4.71
CA GLU A 17 -16.69 -4.16 -3.59
C GLU A 17 -15.50 -3.24 -3.85
N LEU A 18 -15.67 -1.99 -3.43
CA LEU A 18 -14.64 -0.97 -3.52
C LEU A 18 -14.34 -0.41 -2.13
N ILE A 19 -13.08 -0.50 -1.73
CA ILE A 19 -12.59 0.21 -0.55
C ILE A 19 -12.20 1.63 -0.97
N VAL A 20 -12.73 2.64 -0.25
CA VAL A 20 -12.40 4.05 -0.49
C VAL A 20 -11.93 4.69 0.79
N SER A 21 -10.79 5.38 0.71
CA SER A 21 -10.31 6.25 1.79
C SER A 21 -9.72 7.54 1.25
N LYS A 22 -9.75 8.58 2.09
CA LYS A 22 -9.02 9.84 1.86
C LYS A 22 -8.10 10.11 3.03
N THR A 23 -7.01 10.80 2.77
CA THR A 23 -6.07 11.24 3.80
C THR A 23 -5.74 12.72 3.64
N ASP A 24 -5.27 13.33 4.72
CA ASP A 24 -4.59 14.62 4.67
C ASP A 24 -3.17 14.49 4.07
N LEU A 25 -2.44 15.60 4.02
CA LEU A 25 -1.06 15.66 3.53
C LEU A 25 -0.07 14.84 4.37
N LYS A 26 -0.42 14.52 5.62
CA LYS A 26 0.40 13.70 6.53
C LYS A 26 0.04 12.21 6.46
N GLY A 27 -0.86 11.83 5.55
CA GLY A 27 -1.34 10.46 5.44
C GLY A 27 -2.28 10.04 6.57
N ARG A 28 -2.92 10.98 7.28
CA ARG A 28 -3.95 10.68 8.29
C ARG A 28 -5.29 10.50 7.62
N ILE A 29 -6.00 9.44 7.98
CA ILE A 29 -7.31 9.09 7.40
C ILE A 29 -8.34 10.16 7.74
N THR A 30 -8.93 10.77 6.73
CA THR A 30 -9.99 11.79 6.84
C THR A 30 -11.34 11.26 6.36
N TYR A 31 -11.35 10.17 5.60
CA TYR A 31 -12.54 9.47 5.14
C TYR A 31 -12.28 7.98 5.00
N ALA A 32 -13.27 7.18 5.33
CA ALA A 32 -13.31 5.74 5.13
C ALA A 32 -14.76 5.33 4.80
N ASN A 33 -14.96 4.56 3.73
CA ASN A 33 -16.29 3.98 3.47
C ASN A 33 -16.53 2.72 4.33
N ASP A 34 -17.77 2.23 4.36
CA ASP A 34 -18.17 1.08 5.18
C ASP A 34 -17.40 -0.20 4.81
N VAL A 35 -17.07 -0.37 3.53
CA VAL A 35 -16.27 -1.51 3.06
C VAL A 35 -14.86 -1.46 3.68
N PHE A 36 -14.23 -0.27 3.73
CA PHE A 36 -12.94 -0.11 4.38
C PHE A 36 -13.00 -0.43 5.87
N ILE A 37 -13.99 0.10 6.59
CA ILE A 37 -14.17 -0.13 8.04
C ILE A 37 -14.33 -1.63 8.31
N ARG A 38 -15.16 -2.32 7.54
CA ARG A 38 -15.40 -3.75 7.66
C ARG A 38 -14.15 -4.58 7.38
N MET A 39 -13.41 -4.27 6.30
CA MET A 39 -12.22 -5.01 5.92
C MET A 39 -11.04 -4.76 6.87
N ALA A 40 -10.87 -3.52 7.30
CA ALA A 40 -9.81 -3.14 8.24
C ALA A 40 -10.06 -3.66 9.67
N LYS A 41 -11.32 -3.98 10.02
CA LYS A 41 -11.72 -4.47 11.36
C LYS A 41 -11.27 -3.56 12.51
N PHE A 42 -11.24 -2.26 12.24
CA PHE A 42 -11.06 -1.21 13.25
C PHE A 42 -12.35 -0.40 13.37
N PRO A 43 -12.77 -0.03 14.58
CA PRO A 43 -13.87 0.92 14.76
C PRO A 43 -13.58 2.24 14.03
N TRP A 44 -14.61 2.87 13.47
CA TRP A 44 -14.51 4.15 12.77
C TRP A 44 -13.73 5.21 13.58
N LYS A 45 -13.96 5.30 14.88
CA LYS A 45 -13.25 6.23 15.79
C LYS A 45 -11.73 5.99 15.85
N GLN A 46 -11.28 4.76 15.62
CA GLN A 46 -9.85 4.43 15.60
C GLN A 46 -9.20 4.69 14.24
N LEU A 47 -9.98 4.58 13.16
CA LEU A 47 -9.52 4.87 11.81
C LEU A 47 -9.38 6.37 11.56
N MET A 48 -10.37 7.17 11.96
CA MET A 48 -10.36 8.61 11.72
C MET A 48 -9.21 9.30 12.44
N GLY A 49 -8.41 10.05 11.69
CA GLY A 49 -7.22 10.75 12.19
C GLY A 49 -6.01 9.86 12.43
N ALA A 50 -6.15 8.54 12.35
CA ALA A 50 -5.01 7.63 12.43
C ALA A 50 -4.15 7.71 11.16
N PRO A 51 -2.83 7.47 11.25
CA PRO A 51 -2.01 7.33 10.06
C PRO A 51 -2.45 6.11 9.28
N HIS A 52 -2.47 6.20 7.94
CA HIS A 52 -2.89 5.09 7.08
C HIS A 52 -2.02 3.83 7.26
N SER A 53 -0.79 4.00 7.77
CA SER A 53 0.09 2.90 8.15
C SER A 53 -0.44 2.02 9.27
N LEU A 54 -1.56 2.39 9.92
CA LEU A 54 -2.27 1.54 10.90
C LEU A 54 -2.62 0.16 10.33
N ILE A 55 -2.95 0.10 9.04
CA ILE A 55 -3.32 -1.14 8.34
C ILE A 55 -2.15 -1.74 7.55
N ARG A 56 -0.93 -1.31 7.77
CA ARG A 56 0.23 -1.81 7.03
C ARG A 56 0.59 -3.21 7.50
N HIS A 57 0.61 -4.17 6.56
CA HIS A 57 1.13 -5.51 6.82
C HIS A 57 2.66 -5.52 6.94
N PRO A 58 3.27 -6.30 7.86
CA PRO A 58 4.72 -6.38 7.98
C PRO A 58 5.45 -6.87 6.72
N GLU A 59 4.78 -7.67 5.89
CA GLU A 59 5.31 -8.17 4.62
C GLU A 59 5.21 -7.17 3.45
N MET A 60 4.72 -5.95 3.70
CA MET A 60 4.78 -4.88 2.70
C MET A 60 6.14 -4.17 2.74
N PRO A 61 6.92 -4.21 1.65
CA PRO A 61 8.22 -3.55 1.58
C PRO A 61 8.09 -2.03 1.79
N ARG A 62 9.03 -1.45 2.50
CA ARG A 62 9.09 0.01 2.73
C ARG A 62 9.34 0.79 1.45
N CYS A 63 10.13 0.21 0.54
CA CYS A 63 10.45 0.83 -0.74
C CYS A 63 9.21 1.06 -1.62
N VAL A 64 8.20 0.20 -1.57
CA VAL A 64 6.94 0.40 -2.30
C VAL A 64 6.20 1.64 -1.78
N PHE A 65 6.16 1.85 -0.47
CA PHE A 65 5.57 3.07 0.09
C PHE A 65 6.43 4.31 -0.18
N LYS A 66 7.76 4.17 -0.21
CA LYS A 66 8.65 5.27 -0.62
C LYS A 66 8.35 5.71 -2.04
N LEU A 67 8.27 4.76 -2.97
CA LEU A 67 7.89 5.03 -4.36
C LEU A 67 6.51 5.68 -4.45
N LEU A 68 5.52 5.15 -3.71
CA LEU A 68 4.17 5.70 -3.66
C LEU A 68 4.18 7.18 -3.25
N TRP A 69 4.86 7.51 -2.17
CA TRP A 69 4.93 8.89 -1.70
C TRP A 69 5.67 9.81 -2.66
N ASP A 70 6.78 9.37 -3.25
CA ASP A 70 7.55 10.15 -4.22
C ASP A 70 6.69 10.46 -5.47
N THR A 71 5.95 9.46 -5.97
CA THR A 71 5.05 9.61 -7.12
C THR A 71 3.91 10.59 -6.83
N LEU A 72 3.26 10.46 -5.68
CA LEU A 72 2.18 11.36 -5.28
C LEU A 72 2.66 12.80 -5.06
N GLN A 73 3.84 12.99 -4.47
CA GLN A 73 4.45 14.32 -4.31
C GLN A 73 4.86 14.94 -5.65
N ALA A 74 5.18 14.12 -6.64
CA ALA A 74 5.38 14.55 -8.03
C ALA A 74 4.06 14.86 -8.77
N LYS A 75 2.91 14.86 -8.06
CA LYS A 75 1.57 15.13 -8.59
C LYS A 75 1.08 14.07 -9.57
N GLN A 76 1.60 12.86 -9.47
CA GLN A 76 1.23 11.72 -10.32
C GLN A 76 0.41 10.71 -9.52
N GLU A 77 -0.37 9.91 -10.23
CA GLU A 77 -1.08 8.76 -9.67
C GLU A 77 -0.17 7.53 -9.64
N ILE A 78 -0.55 6.55 -8.82
CA ILE A 78 0.17 5.28 -8.72
C ILE A 78 -0.79 4.12 -8.53
N PHE A 79 -0.46 2.99 -9.15
CA PHE A 79 -1.12 1.70 -8.93
C PHE A 79 -0.17 0.78 -8.16
N ALA A 80 -0.71 -0.02 -7.24
CA ALA A 80 0.09 -0.98 -6.48
C ALA A 80 -0.76 -2.16 -6.00
N TYR A 81 -0.17 -3.34 -5.98
CA TYR A 81 -0.70 -4.46 -5.20
C TYR A 81 -0.27 -4.27 -3.75
N VAL A 82 -1.22 -4.33 -2.84
CA VAL A 82 -0.95 -4.07 -1.41
C VAL A 82 -1.60 -5.14 -0.56
N VAL A 83 -0.83 -5.71 0.36
CA VAL A 83 -1.38 -6.51 1.46
C VAL A 83 -1.55 -5.63 2.69
N ASN A 84 -2.75 -5.63 3.25
CA ASN A 84 -3.12 -4.89 4.44
C ASN A 84 -3.33 -5.82 5.63
N LEU A 85 -3.06 -5.33 6.83
CA LEU A 85 -3.31 -6.01 8.10
C LEU A 85 -4.57 -5.46 8.74
N ALA A 86 -5.52 -6.32 9.07
CA ALA A 86 -6.74 -5.96 9.79
C ALA A 86 -6.52 -5.96 11.32
N GLY A 87 -7.42 -5.34 12.04
CA GLY A 87 -7.35 -5.18 13.51
C GLY A 87 -7.37 -6.49 14.30
N ASP A 88 -7.86 -7.58 13.72
CA ASP A 88 -7.85 -8.93 14.31
C ASP A 88 -6.62 -9.77 13.89
N GLY A 89 -5.69 -9.19 13.12
CA GLY A 89 -4.49 -9.86 12.63
C GLY A 89 -4.67 -10.64 11.32
N SER A 90 -5.87 -10.70 10.77
CA SER A 90 -6.08 -11.20 9.42
C SER A 90 -5.57 -10.22 8.38
N HIS A 91 -5.36 -10.65 7.14
CA HIS A 91 -4.86 -9.81 6.07
C HIS A 91 -5.81 -9.84 4.86
N TYR A 92 -5.65 -8.86 3.97
CA TYR A 92 -6.36 -8.83 2.70
C TYR A 92 -5.52 -8.14 1.63
N TRP A 93 -5.53 -8.74 0.44
CA TRP A 93 -4.88 -8.16 -0.73
C TRP A 93 -5.82 -7.20 -1.45
N VAL A 94 -5.25 -6.13 -1.95
CA VAL A 94 -5.96 -5.14 -2.77
C VAL A 94 -5.09 -4.70 -3.94
N PHE A 95 -5.75 -4.36 -5.05
CA PHE A 95 -5.15 -3.56 -6.11
C PHE A 95 -5.56 -2.11 -5.86
N ALA A 96 -4.60 -1.30 -5.48
CA ALA A 96 -4.79 0.08 -5.07
C ALA A 96 -4.50 1.05 -6.21
N HIS A 97 -5.35 2.04 -6.37
CA HIS A 97 -5.13 3.24 -7.18
C HIS A 97 -5.14 4.44 -6.25
N VAL A 98 -4.05 5.17 -6.20
CA VAL A 98 -3.89 6.34 -5.31
C VAL A 98 -3.60 7.57 -6.14
N THR A 99 -4.34 8.65 -5.85
CA THR A 99 -4.24 9.94 -6.55
C THR A 99 -4.09 11.09 -5.57
N PRO A 100 -3.33 12.13 -5.89
CA PRO A 100 -3.35 13.38 -5.15
C PRO A 100 -4.66 14.14 -5.41
N THR A 101 -5.16 14.83 -4.38
CA THR A 101 -6.28 15.75 -4.48
C THR A 101 -5.74 17.18 -4.50
N PHE A 102 -6.25 18.01 -5.41
CA PHE A 102 -5.76 19.36 -5.61
C PHE A 102 -6.79 20.41 -5.20
N ASP A 103 -6.31 21.56 -4.76
CA ASP A 103 -7.10 22.79 -4.67
C ASP A 103 -7.22 23.49 -6.03
N ASP A 104 -7.98 24.57 -6.10
CA ASP A 104 -8.19 25.38 -7.33
C ASP A 104 -6.89 26.01 -7.86
N ARG A 105 -5.83 26.05 -7.04
CA ARG A 105 -4.51 26.58 -7.39
C ARG A 105 -3.52 25.49 -7.81
N GLY A 106 -3.96 24.21 -7.85
CA GLY A 106 -3.14 23.07 -8.19
C GLY A 106 -2.16 22.63 -7.07
N ASN A 107 -2.40 23.03 -5.82
CA ASN A 107 -1.65 22.50 -4.69
C ASN A 107 -2.29 21.19 -4.21
N ILE A 108 -1.45 20.25 -3.80
CA ILE A 108 -1.95 19.01 -3.18
C ILE A 108 -2.53 19.35 -1.80
N ILE A 109 -3.77 18.92 -1.54
CA ILE A 109 -4.48 19.11 -0.26
C ILE A 109 -4.75 17.79 0.47
N GLY A 110 -4.47 16.67 -0.14
CA GLY A 110 -4.67 15.33 0.40
C GLY A 110 -4.53 14.27 -0.66
N TYR A 111 -4.90 13.05 -0.30
CA TYR A 111 -4.81 11.90 -1.20
C TYR A 111 -6.08 11.08 -1.17
N HIS A 112 -6.41 10.47 -2.30
CA HIS A 112 -7.57 9.61 -2.48
C HIS A 112 -7.09 8.22 -2.88
N SER A 113 -7.63 7.18 -2.27
CA SER A 113 -7.31 5.79 -2.61
C SER A 113 -8.56 4.98 -2.86
N ASN A 114 -8.63 4.38 -4.04
CA ASN A 114 -9.57 3.34 -4.41
C ASN A 114 -8.85 1.99 -4.42
N ARG A 115 -9.48 0.96 -3.85
CA ARG A 115 -8.90 -0.37 -3.74
C ARG A 115 -9.94 -1.40 -4.06
N ARG A 116 -9.63 -2.30 -4.98
CA ARG A 116 -10.47 -3.42 -5.39
C ARG A 116 -9.77 -4.75 -5.12
N ARG A 117 -10.53 -5.83 -5.17
CA ARG A 117 -9.97 -7.17 -5.11
C ARG A 117 -9.05 -7.39 -6.32
N PRO A 118 -7.80 -7.82 -6.12
CA PRO A 118 -6.94 -8.23 -7.22
C PRO A 118 -7.30 -9.64 -7.68
N ASP A 119 -6.98 -9.95 -8.94
CA ASP A 119 -6.96 -11.32 -9.40
C ASP A 119 -5.85 -12.12 -8.68
N PRO A 120 -6.02 -13.44 -8.50
CA PRO A 120 -5.02 -14.26 -7.81
C PRO A 120 -3.65 -14.29 -8.51
N ALA A 121 -3.63 -14.40 -9.86
CA ALA A 121 -2.41 -14.54 -10.62
C ALA A 121 -1.40 -13.39 -10.46
N PRO A 122 -1.79 -12.09 -10.52
CA PRO A 122 -0.93 -10.98 -10.15
C PRO A 122 -0.37 -11.08 -8.72
N VAL A 123 -1.19 -11.48 -7.75
CA VAL A 123 -0.75 -11.63 -6.35
C VAL A 123 0.31 -12.72 -6.22
N GLU A 124 0.12 -13.86 -6.90
CA GLU A 124 1.10 -14.95 -6.93
C GLU A 124 2.45 -14.52 -7.52
N LYS A 125 2.44 -13.60 -8.50
CA LYS A 125 3.67 -13.06 -9.11
C LYS A 125 4.35 -12.01 -8.25
N ILE A 126 3.59 -11.08 -7.63
CA ILE A 126 4.17 -9.97 -6.88
C ILE A 126 4.63 -10.37 -5.47
N ASN A 127 3.97 -11.34 -4.84
CA ASN A 127 4.27 -11.75 -3.46
C ASN A 127 5.72 -12.24 -3.27
N PRO A 128 6.30 -13.09 -4.13
CA PRO A 128 7.71 -13.47 -4.04
C PRO A 128 8.66 -12.27 -4.16
N ILE A 129 8.33 -11.29 -5.01
CA ILE A 129 9.12 -10.07 -5.17
C ILE A 129 9.08 -9.26 -3.87
N TYR A 130 7.91 -9.09 -3.27
CA TYR A 130 7.77 -8.38 -1.99
C TYR A 130 8.54 -9.08 -0.86
N LYS A 131 8.51 -10.40 -0.80
CA LYS A 131 9.30 -11.17 0.15
C LYS A 131 10.81 -10.96 -0.03
N ALA A 132 11.30 -10.92 -1.27
CA ALA A 132 12.70 -10.65 -1.57
C ALA A 132 13.09 -9.21 -1.16
N LEU A 133 12.25 -8.22 -1.45
CA LEU A 133 12.47 -6.82 -1.04
C LEU A 133 12.46 -6.68 0.50
N CYS A 134 11.54 -7.31 1.19
CA CYS A 134 11.51 -7.33 2.67
C CYS A 134 12.74 -8.03 3.25
N ALA A 135 13.21 -9.13 2.64
CA ALA A 135 14.43 -9.81 3.06
C ALA A 135 15.67 -8.91 2.89
N GLU A 136 15.74 -8.15 1.80
CA GLU A 136 16.79 -7.15 1.61
C GLU A 136 16.73 -6.06 2.69
N GLU A 137 15.54 -5.51 2.98
CA GLU A 137 15.36 -4.53 4.04
C GLU A 137 15.83 -5.05 5.41
N ALA A 138 15.60 -6.33 5.70
CA ALA A 138 15.96 -6.96 6.97
C ALA A 138 17.46 -7.21 7.14
N ARG A 139 18.27 -7.17 6.09
CA ARG A 139 19.74 -7.30 6.15
C ARG A 139 20.41 -6.07 6.76
N HIS A 140 19.73 -4.96 6.84
CA HIS A 140 20.25 -3.69 7.29
C HIS A 140 19.76 -3.36 8.71
N ALA A 141 20.67 -3.02 9.60
CA ALA A 141 20.31 -2.58 10.95
C ALA A 141 19.56 -1.24 10.95
N ASN A 142 19.84 -0.38 9.96
CA ASN A 142 19.20 0.91 9.77
C ASN A 142 18.03 0.79 8.79
N ALA A 143 16.84 1.16 9.25
CA ALA A 143 15.62 1.07 8.45
C ALA A 143 15.64 1.92 7.16
N LYS A 144 16.35 3.07 7.15
CA LYS A 144 16.49 3.92 5.95
C LYS A 144 17.43 3.29 4.93
N GLU A 145 18.53 2.68 5.40
CA GLU A 145 19.48 1.97 4.54
C GLU A 145 18.81 0.76 3.90
N GLY A 146 18.08 -0.05 4.69
CA GLY A 146 17.32 -1.18 4.18
C GLY A 146 16.29 -0.78 3.13
N MET A 147 15.51 0.26 3.39
CA MET A 147 14.55 0.79 2.43
C MET A 147 15.24 1.26 1.13
N ARG A 148 16.41 1.91 1.23
CA ARG A 148 17.16 2.36 0.04
C ARG A 148 17.69 1.17 -0.76
N ALA A 149 18.27 0.19 -0.09
CA ALA A 149 18.78 -1.02 -0.73
C ALA A 149 17.67 -1.78 -1.47
N SER A 150 16.50 -1.94 -0.83
CA SER A 150 15.34 -2.58 -1.46
C SER A 150 14.77 -1.77 -2.63
N LEU A 151 14.80 -0.42 -2.55
CA LEU A 151 14.42 0.44 -3.67
C LEU A 151 15.38 0.28 -4.86
N ASP A 152 16.69 0.27 -4.60
CA ASP A 152 17.70 0.05 -5.64
C ASP A 152 17.55 -1.34 -6.28
N MET A 153 17.25 -2.37 -5.47
CA MET A 153 16.94 -3.72 -5.95
C MET A 153 15.70 -3.73 -6.86
N MET A 154 14.60 -3.07 -6.44
CA MET A 154 13.38 -2.98 -7.24
C MET A 154 13.63 -2.26 -8.57
N VAL A 155 14.33 -1.12 -8.55
CA VAL A 155 14.71 -0.39 -9.76
C VAL A 155 15.60 -1.25 -10.69
N GLY A 156 16.50 -2.02 -10.11
CA GLY A 156 17.35 -2.97 -10.86
C GLY A 156 16.51 -4.04 -11.57
N LEU A 157 15.53 -4.63 -10.89
CA LEU A 157 14.60 -5.61 -11.48
C LEU A 157 13.79 -5.02 -12.64
N LEU A 158 13.25 -3.80 -12.47
CA LEU A 158 12.51 -3.12 -13.53
C LEU A 158 13.39 -2.84 -14.75
N LYS A 159 14.63 -2.36 -14.56
CA LYS A 159 15.59 -2.12 -15.63
C LYS A 159 15.98 -3.39 -16.38
N GLN A 160 16.18 -4.50 -15.67
CA GLN A 160 16.49 -5.80 -16.29
C GLN A 160 15.37 -6.29 -17.19
N ASN A 161 14.13 -5.99 -16.84
CA ASN A 161 12.95 -6.31 -17.64
C ASN A 161 12.61 -5.25 -18.70
N GLY A 162 13.32 -4.12 -18.72
CA GLY A 162 13.14 -3.05 -19.69
C GLY A 162 11.80 -2.30 -19.55
N VAL A 163 11.18 -2.33 -18.36
CA VAL A 163 9.86 -1.75 -18.11
C VAL A 163 9.90 -0.71 -17.00
N GLY A 164 8.98 0.27 -17.05
CA GLY A 164 8.71 1.16 -15.93
C GLY A 164 7.84 0.49 -14.84
N TYR A 165 7.75 1.12 -13.67
CA TYR A 165 6.98 0.58 -12.56
C TYR A 165 5.50 0.40 -12.90
N ASP A 166 4.86 1.41 -13.49
CA ASP A 166 3.43 1.34 -13.85
C ASP A 166 3.17 0.27 -14.91
N GLU A 167 4.02 0.20 -15.94
CA GLU A 167 3.96 -0.83 -16.96
C GLU A 167 4.09 -2.23 -16.35
N PHE A 168 5.04 -2.42 -15.43
CA PHE A 168 5.21 -3.67 -14.72
C PHE A 168 3.95 -4.05 -13.92
N VAL A 169 3.45 -3.14 -13.07
CA VAL A 169 2.29 -3.41 -12.21
C VAL A 169 1.01 -3.68 -13.01
N LEU A 170 0.81 -2.94 -14.11
CA LEU A 170 -0.38 -3.09 -14.96
C LEU A 170 -0.30 -4.30 -15.89
N SER A 171 0.88 -4.88 -16.10
CA SER A 171 1.09 -6.08 -16.93
C SER A 171 1.04 -7.41 -16.14
N LEU A 172 0.96 -7.36 -14.82
CA LEU A 172 0.85 -8.55 -13.97
C LEU A 172 -0.50 -9.25 -14.16
#